data_db629a9be0c9cade918e0627245a5e77
#
_entry.id   db629a9be0c9cade918e0627245a5e77
#
_cell.length_a   1.000
_cell.length_b   1.000
_cell.length_c   1.000
_cell.angle_alpha   90.00
_cell.angle_beta   90.00
_cell.angle_gamma   90.00
#
_symmetry.space_group_name_H-M   'P 1'
#
loop_
_entity.id
_entity.type
_entity.pdbx_description
1 polymer ?
#
loop_
_entity_poly.entity_id
_entity_poly.type
_entity_poly.pdbx_seq_one_letter_code
_entity_poly.pdbx_strand_id
1 'polypeptide(L)'
;MTIAPEALTCAAELNVKDLAIGHNGKTLLKHLTFSVPAGSSLAIVGESGCGKSTLLTTLAGLLPALGGELSWRDAKGSALKHPNSSFVWQQLGLLPWKTVEKNLTLPLLLSQHKIPAADCAHRAAAMIEELGLSGLENRWPATLSGGQRQRLALGRALIAQPAVLFMDEPFSALDALRRERLQDFLAGMRRRRPTTMIFVTHDIGEAAFLASDILLLGAGPSRLLEHYANPAWRSSEQCADRDSPEFVESVYHIHNVLRQCAAHNAASCEPAGSAA
;
A
#
# COMPACT_ATOMS: atom_id res chain seq x y z
N MET A 1 -28.82 2.89 20.80
CA MET A 1 -28.15 4.19 20.57
C MET A 1 -27.15 3.95 19.45
N THR A 2 -27.58 4.21 18.22
CA THR A 2 -26.82 3.94 17.00
C THR A 2 -25.75 4.97 16.90
N ILE A 3 -24.48 4.59 17.04
CA ILE A 3 -23.32 5.47 16.81
C ILE A 3 -23.37 5.82 15.34
N ALA A 4 -23.53 7.10 15.03
CA ALA A 4 -23.57 7.61 13.67
C ALA A 4 -22.29 7.21 12.92
N PRO A 5 -22.38 6.73 11.67
CA PRO A 5 -21.24 6.29 10.88
C PRO A 5 -20.29 7.41 10.46
N GLU A 6 -20.57 8.66 10.78
CA GLU A 6 -19.87 9.85 10.28
C GLU A 6 -18.53 10.18 10.95
N ALA A 7 -18.14 9.52 12.03
CA ALA A 7 -16.96 9.93 12.79
C ALA A 7 -15.67 9.15 12.49
N LEU A 8 -15.67 8.13 11.62
CA LEU A 8 -14.59 7.12 11.63
C LEU A 8 -13.73 7.00 10.37
N THR A 9 -14.04 7.62 9.25
CA THR A 9 -13.17 7.48 8.06
C THR A 9 -13.18 8.70 7.17
N CYS A 10 -12.43 9.70 7.53
CA CYS A 10 -11.96 10.64 6.52
C CYS A 10 -10.60 10.13 6.04
N ALA A 11 -10.52 9.65 4.81
CA ALA A 11 -9.26 9.40 4.13
C ALA A 11 -8.35 10.63 4.29
N ALA A 12 -7.03 10.41 4.43
CA ALA A 12 -6.09 11.49 4.65
C ALA A 12 -5.29 11.79 3.39
N GLU A 13 -5.05 13.08 3.14
CA GLU A 13 -4.15 13.57 2.09
C GLU A 13 -2.72 13.59 2.62
N LEU A 14 -1.77 13.14 1.78
CA LEU A 14 -0.35 13.23 2.02
C LEU A 14 0.27 14.32 1.16
N ASN A 15 1.08 15.19 1.77
CA ASN A 15 1.95 16.14 1.08
C ASN A 15 3.40 15.90 1.48
N VAL A 16 4.24 15.72 0.48
CA VAL A 16 5.70 15.48 0.61
C VAL A 16 6.44 16.60 -0.13
N LYS A 17 7.39 17.25 0.55
CA LYS A 17 8.17 18.34 -0.01
C LYS A 17 9.64 18.15 0.29
N ASP A 18 10.45 18.07 -0.75
CA ASP A 18 11.91 17.92 -0.71
C ASP A 18 12.38 16.82 0.25
N LEU A 19 11.64 15.70 0.31
CA LEU A 19 11.92 14.62 1.24
C LEU A 19 13.21 13.90 0.88
N ALA A 20 14.04 13.67 1.91
CA ALA A 20 15.21 12.80 1.85
C ALA A 20 15.01 11.62 2.80
N ILE A 21 15.28 10.41 2.29
CA ILE A 21 15.16 9.16 3.05
C ILE A 21 16.45 8.35 2.98
N GLY A 22 16.67 7.54 3.98
CA GLY A 22 17.83 6.65 4.03
C GLY A 22 17.81 5.72 5.23
N HIS A 23 18.84 4.91 5.33
CA HIS A 23 19.03 3.97 6.42
C HIS A 23 20.49 3.87 6.80
N ASN A 24 20.80 3.73 8.11
CA ASN A 24 22.17 3.61 8.64
C ASN A 24 23.13 4.70 8.14
N GLY A 25 22.68 5.96 8.11
CA GLY A 25 23.51 7.11 7.69
C GLY A 25 23.71 7.23 6.17
N LYS A 26 23.17 6.30 5.36
CA LYS A 26 23.24 6.34 3.90
C LYS A 26 21.94 6.89 3.33
N THR A 27 22.04 7.98 2.57
CA THR A 27 20.90 8.51 1.81
C THR A 27 20.58 7.57 0.64
N LEU A 28 19.31 7.18 0.52
CA LEU A 28 18.81 6.36 -0.59
C LEU A 28 18.10 7.19 -1.65
N LEU A 29 17.20 8.07 -1.22
CA LEU A 29 16.46 8.96 -2.10
C LEU A 29 16.46 10.38 -1.50
N LYS A 30 16.44 11.40 -2.35
CA LYS A 30 16.34 12.82 -1.96
C LYS A 30 15.56 13.61 -2.99
N HIS A 31 15.16 14.81 -2.59
CA HIS A 31 14.41 15.75 -3.43
C HIS A 31 13.05 15.18 -3.92
N LEU A 32 12.42 14.31 -3.09
CA LEU A 32 11.10 13.80 -3.42
C LEU A 32 10.04 14.85 -3.09
N THR A 33 9.26 15.25 -4.09
CA THR A 33 8.14 16.19 -3.92
C THR A 33 6.95 15.65 -4.69
N PHE A 34 5.88 15.31 -3.98
CA PHE A 34 4.63 14.80 -4.53
C PHE A 34 3.50 14.93 -3.51
N SER A 35 2.27 14.75 -3.96
CA SER A 35 1.09 14.67 -3.11
C SER A 35 0.25 13.44 -3.45
N VAL A 36 -0.49 12.94 -2.46
CA VAL A 36 -1.44 11.85 -2.61
C VAL A 36 -2.79 12.34 -2.08
N PRO A 37 -3.75 12.62 -2.95
CA PRO A 37 -5.06 13.09 -2.52
C PRO A 37 -5.78 12.11 -1.59
N ALA A 38 -6.64 12.62 -0.71
CA ALA A 38 -7.43 11.79 0.18
C ALA A 38 -8.30 10.79 -0.62
N GLY A 39 -8.24 9.52 -0.25
CA GLY A 39 -8.99 8.44 -0.92
C GLY A 39 -8.41 7.96 -2.24
N SER A 40 -7.30 8.55 -2.72
CA SER A 40 -6.58 8.08 -3.90
C SER A 40 -5.56 6.97 -3.56
N SER A 41 -4.79 6.53 -4.53
CA SER A 41 -3.80 5.47 -4.34
C SER A 41 -2.49 5.76 -5.04
N LEU A 42 -1.38 5.54 -4.33
CA LEU A 42 -0.03 5.68 -4.83
C LEU A 42 0.67 4.33 -4.87
N ALA A 43 1.13 3.91 -6.04
CA ALA A 43 2.06 2.80 -6.18
C ALA A 43 3.51 3.31 -6.20
N ILE A 44 4.41 2.59 -5.55
CA ILE A 44 5.85 2.81 -5.60
C ILE A 44 6.45 1.62 -6.32
N VAL A 45 6.96 1.83 -7.53
CA VAL A 45 7.48 0.79 -8.42
C VAL A 45 8.95 1.06 -8.73
N GLY A 46 9.75 0.01 -8.85
CA GLY A 46 11.18 0.14 -9.18
C GLY A 46 11.95 -1.14 -8.88
N GLU A 47 13.25 -1.14 -9.20
CA GLU A 47 14.14 -2.28 -9.00
C GLU A 47 14.32 -2.64 -7.52
N SER A 48 14.76 -3.88 -7.25
CA SER A 48 15.09 -4.30 -5.88
C SER A 48 16.24 -3.45 -5.32
N GLY A 49 16.11 -3.03 -4.06
CA GLY A 49 17.13 -2.23 -3.39
C GLY A 49 17.12 -0.73 -3.69
N CYS A 50 16.23 -0.21 -4.54
CA CYS A 50 16.16 1.23 -4.84
C CYS A 50 15.55 2.09 -3.72
N GLY A 51 15.10 1.50 -2.60
CA GLY A 51 14.59 2.25 -1.44
C GLY A 51 13.06 2.27 -1.29
N LYS A 52 12.29 1.48 -2.05
CA LYS A 52 10.81 1.45 -1.99
C LYS A 52 10.25 1.21 -0.59
N SER A 53 10.65 0.14 0.07
CA SER A 53 10.19 -0.19 1.43
C SER A 53 10.66 0.83 2.46
N THR A 54 11.85 1.42 2.26
CA THR A 54 12.34 2.52 3.10
C THR A 54 11.48 3.77 2.91
N LEU A 55 11.10 4.10 1.68
CA LEU A 55 10.18 5.21 1.41
C LEU A 55 8.82 4.93 2.06
N LEU A 56 8.24 3.75 1.84
CA LEU A 56 6.95 3.36 2.41
C LEU A 56 6.94 3.47 3.95
N THR A 57 7.97 2.95 4.61
CA THR A 57 8.08 2.99 6.08
C THR A 57 8.35 4.40 6.61
N THR A 58 9.04 5.25 5.85
CA THR A 58 9.21 6.67 6.20
C THR A 58 7.90 7.43 6.06
N LEU A 59 7.14 7.22 4.98
CA LEU A 59 5.81 7.81 4.81
C LEU A 59 4.83 7.37 5.90
N ALA A 60 4.94 6.14 6.37
CA ALA A 60 4.15 5.61 7.49
C ALA A 60 4.59 6.15 8.87
N GLY A 61 5.68 6.93 8.94
CA GLY A 61 6.24 7.44 10.19
C GLY A 61 6.95 6.40 11.05
N LEU A 62 7.27 5.24 10.48
CA LEU A 62 7.99 4.14 11.16
C LEU A 62 9.50 4.31 11.10
N LEU A 63 9.99 5.06 10.11
CA LEU A 63 11.38 5.51 10.01
C LEU A 63 11.42 7.03 9.94
N PRO A 64 12.42 7.68 10.57
CA PRO A 64 12.58 9.12 10.44
C PRO A 64 13.05 9.50 9.03
N ALA A 65 12.53 10.61 8.51
CA ALA A 65 13.09 11.25 7.34
C ALA A 65 14.49 11.84 7.66
N LEU A 66 15.36 11.88 6.67
CA LEU A 66 16.68 12.53 6.78
C LEU A 66 16.59 14.03 6.53
N GLY A 67 15.54 14.51 5.87
CA GLY A 67 15.28 15.91 5.57
C GLY A 67 14.00 16.09 4.79
N GLY A 68 13.57 17.33 4.60
CA GLY A 68 12.34 17.69 3.93
C GLY A 68 11.12 17.69 4.86
N GLU A 69 9.94 17.82 4.28
CA GLU A 69 8.68 17.92 5.01
C GLU A 69 7.72 16.81 4.56
N LEU A 70 7.06 16.19 5.54
CA LEU A 70 5.98 15.23 5.36
C LEU A 70 4.80 15.68 6.20
N SER A 71 3.67 15.93 5.58
CA SER A 71 2.48 16.41 6.27
C SER A 71 1.22 15.67 5.82
N TRP A 72 0.33 15.45 6.78
CA TRP A 72 -0.97 14.82 6.57
C TRP A 72 -2.09 15.80 6.83
N ARG A 73 -3.16 15.72 6.05
CA ARG A 73 -4.40 16.48 6.24
C ARG A 73 -5.59 15.55 6.19
N ASP A 74 -6.63 15.86 6.96
CA ASP A 74 -7.92 15.19 6.80
C ASP A 74 -8.66 15.70 5.56
N ALA A 75 -9.79 15.07 5.23
CA ALA A 75 -10.62 15.46 4.08
C ALA A 75 -11.20 16.88 4.19
N LYS A 76 -11.12 17.52 5.37
CA LYS A 76 -11.52 18.92 5.59
C LYS A 76 -10.33 19.88 5.49
N GLY A 77 -9.12 19.40 5.20
CA GLY A 77 -7.90 20.18 5.10
C GLY A 77 -7.21 20.47 6.44
N SER A 78 -7.71 19.94 7.56
CA SER A 78 -7.08 20.12 8.88
C SER A 78 -5.81 19.27 8.99
N ALA A 79 -4.75 19.85 9.56
CA ALA A 79 -3.49 19.15 9.73
C ALA A 79 -3.64 17.97 10.72
N LEU A 80 -3.11 16.82 10.32
CA LEU A 80 -3.03 15.61 11.15
C LEU A 80 -1.58 15.35 11.52
N LYS A 81 -1.29 15.21 12.82
CA LYS A 81 0.05 14.81 13.25
C LYS A 81 0.37 13.36 12.82
N HIS A 82 -0.59 12.47 13.03
CA HIS A 82 -0.53 11.07 12.62
C HIS A 82 -1.93 10.64 12.19
N PRO A 83 -2.15 10.26 10.93
CA PRO A 83 -3.42 9.69 10.52
C PRO A 83 -3.61 8.30 11.15
N ASN A 84 -4.87 7.90 11.37
CA ASN A 84 -5.18 6.51 11.68
C ASN A 84 -4.72 5.65 10.49
N SER A 85 -3.69 4.86 10.66
CA SER A 85 -3.09 4.09 9.58
C SER A 85 -2.96 2.62 9.94
N SER A 86 -3.01 1.78 8.91
CA SER A 86 -2.71 0.35 9.01
C SER A 86 -1.59 -0.02 8.05
N PHE A 87 -0.84 -1.07 8.40
CA PHE A 87 0.27 -1.55 7.60
C PHE A 87 0.13 -3.05 7.31
N VAL A 88 0.27 -3.44 6.05
CA VAL A 88 0.39 -4.84 5.61
C VAL A 88 1.84 -5.06 5.19
N TRP A 89 2.56 -5.87 5.96
CA TRP A 89 3.95 -6.22 5.72
C TRP A 89 4.06 -7.31 4.67
N GLN A 90 5.17 -7.38 3.97
CA GLN A 90 5.50 -8.45 3.03
C GLN A 90 5.35 -9.85 3.67
N GLN A 91 5.76 -10.01 4.93
CA GLN A 91 5.60 -11.24 5.71
C GLN A 91 4.23 -11.32 6.43
N LEU A 92 3.23 -10.50 6.02
CA LEU A 92 1.86 -10.45 6.53
C LEU A 92 1.72 -10.03 8.00
N GLY A 93 2.71 -10.24 8.85
CA GLY A 93 2.73 -9.90 10.26
C GLY A 93 1.58 -10.51 11.09
N LEU A 94 0.98 -11.62 10.65
CA LEU A 94 -0.06 -12.32 11.41
C LEU A 94 0.49 -12.84 12.72
N LEU A 95 -0.33 -12.81 13.77
CA LEU A 95 0.03 -13.32 15.08
C LEU A 95 -0.19 -14.84 15.10
N PRO A 96 0.89 -15.68 15.08
CA PRO A 96 0.76 -17.12 14.94
C PRO A 96 0.08 -17.80 16.13
N TRP A 97 0.09 -17.15 17.31
CA TRP A 97 -0.56 -17.60 18.54
C TRP A 97 -2.00 -17.08 18.71
N LYS A 98 -2.58 -16.46 17.70
CA LYS A 98 -3.98 -16.02 17.68
C LYS A 98 -4.72 -16.66 16.51
N THR A 99 -5.98 -17.03 16.74
CA THR A 99 -6.86 -17.56 15.70
C THR A 99 -7.20 -16.49 14.65
N VAL A 100 -7.88 -16.86 13.57
CA VAL A 100 -8.39 -15.94 12.55
C VAL A 100 -9.20 -14.81 13.18
N GLU A 101 -10.22 -15.17 13.98
CA GLU A 101 -11.07 -14.21 14.68
C GLU A 101 -10.25 -13.28 15.59
N LYS A 102 -9.33 -13.84 16.38
CA LYS A 102 -8.49 -13.05 17.31
C LYS A 102 -7.47 -12.16 16.60
N ASN A 103 -7.01 -12.52 15.41
CA ASN A 103 -6.21 -11.64 14.57
C ASN A 103 -7.03 -10.43 14.10
N LEU A 104 -8.30 -10.63 13.74
CA LEU A 104 -9.20 -9.56 13.27
C LEU A 104 -9.70 -8.67 14.42
N THR A 105 -9.99 -9.22 15.59
CA THR A 105 -10.50 -8.43 16.72
C THR A 105 -9.42 -7.57 17.36
N LEU A 106 -8.15 -7.95 17.27
CA LEU A 106 -7.07 -7.24 17.95
C LEU A 106 -6.96 -5.75 17.61
N PRO A 107 -6.97 -5.32 16.33
CA PRO A 107 -6.92 -3.88 16.01
C PRO A 107 -8.07 -3.09 16.60
N LEU A 108 -9.25 -3.70 16.70
CA LEU A 108 -10.43 -3.07 17.30
C LEU A 108 -10.28 -2.89 18.81
N LEU A 109 -9.70 -3.88 19.49
CA LEU A 109 -9.43 -3.83 20.93
C LEU A 109 -8.32 -2.82 21.29
N LEU A 110 -7.36 -2.60 20.39
CA LEU A 110 -6.27 -1.64 20.56
C LEU A 110 -6.64 -0.22 20.11
N SER A 111 -7.80 -0.06 19.48
CA SER A 111 -8.29 1.25 19.04
C SER A 111 -8.38 2.22 20.22
N GLN A 112 -8.04 3.50 19.99
CA GLN A 112 -8.22 4.59 20.97
C GLN A 112 -9.69 4.79 21.36
N HIS A 113 -10.60 4.43 20.47
CA HIS A 113 -12.03 4.40 20.76
C HIS A 113 -12.39 3.03 21.35
N LYS A 114 -12.79 3.01 22.62
CA LYS A 114 -13.23 1.77 23.29
C LYS A 114 -14.45 1.20 22.59
N ILE A 115 -14.25 0.21 21.74
CA ILE A 115 -15.31 -0.53 21.06
C ILE A 115 -15.78 -1.64 21.99
N PRO A 116 -17.08 -1.79 22.26
CA PRO A 116 -17.60 -2.91 23.06
C PRO A 116 -17.19 -4.27 22.47
N ALA A 117 -16.90 -5.24 23.33
CA ALA A 117 -16.45 -6.56 22.88
C ALA A 117 -17.44 -7.24 21.94
N ALA A 118 -18.75 -7.08 22.17
CA ALA A 118 -19.80 -7.59 21.29
C ALA A 118 -19.72 -6.98 19.89
N ASP A 119 -19.45 -5.68 19.77
CA ASP A 119 -19.30 -5.00 18.49
C ASP A 119 -18.00 -5.42 17.77
N CYS A 120 -16.92 -5.68 18.52
CA CYS A 120 -15.69 -6.25 17.96
C CYS A 120 -15.95 -7.63 17.35
N ALA A 121 -16.67 -8.50 18.05
CA ALA A 121 -17.02 -9.83 17.56
C ALA A 121 -17.92 -9.77 16.31
N HIS A 122 -18.92 -8.89 16.32
CA HIS A 122 -19.81 -8.70 15.17
C HIS A 122 -19.02 -8.20 13.94
N ARG A 123 -18.15 -7.19 14.10
CA ARG A 123 -17.30 -6.67 13.01
C ARG A 123 -16.35 -7.74 12.49
N ALA A 124 -15.76 -8.55 13.38
CA ALA A 124 -14.89 -9.65 12.98
C ALA A 124 -15.64 -10.71 12.18
N ALA A 125 -16.84 -11.10 12.61
CA ALA A 125 -17.68 -12.07 11.89
C ALA A 125 -18.04 -11.56 10.48
N ALA A 126 -18.49 -10.32 10.35
CA ALA A 126 -18.77 -9.70 9.05
C ALA A 126 -17.53 -9.66 8.15
N MET A 127 -16.36 -9.32 8.70
CA MET A 127 -15.10 -9.31 7.95
C MET A 127 -14.69 -10.73 7.52
N ILE A 128 -14.86 -11.74 8.37
CA ILE A 128 -14.58 -13.15 8.05
C ILE A 128 -15.41 -13.61 6.85
N GLU A 129 -16.70 -13.28 6.86
CA GLU A 129 -17.61 -13.58 5.74
C GLU A 129 -17.15 -12.87 4.45
N GLU A 130 -16.86 -11.57 4.53
CA GLU A 130 -16.40 -10.75 3.40
C GLU A 130 -15.07 -11.26 2.82
N LEU A 131 -14.16 -11.76 3.67
CA LEU A 131 -12.89 -12.38 3.27
C LEU A 131 -13.06 -13.80 2.70
N GLY A 132 -14.25 -14.40 2.77
CA GLY A 132 -14.48 -15.81 2.42
C GLY A 132 -13.67 -16.75 3.30
N LEU A 133 -13.63 -16.48 4.61
CA LEU A 133 -12.93 -17.26 5.63
C LEU A 133 -13.92 -17.92 6.62
N SER A 134 -15.22 -17.95 6.30
CA SER A 134 -16.26 -18.58 7.13
C SER A 134 -15.92 -20.05 7.39
N GLY A 135 -16.11 -20.50 8.63
CA GLY A 135 -15.73 -21.82 9.11
C GLY A 135 -14.25 -21.98 9.49
N LEU A 136 -13.45 -20.89 9.39
CA LEU A 136 -12.04 -20.88 9.74
C LEU A 136 -11.73 -20.01 10.98
N GLU A 137 -12.75 -19.52 11.68
CA GLU A 137 -12.67 -18.54 12.77
C GLU A 137 -11.66 -18.97 13.86
N ASN A 138 -11.70 -20.24 14.21
CA ASN A 138 -10.87 -20.86 15.25
C ASN A 138 -9.54 -21.43 14.73
N ARG A 139 -9.28 -21.35 13.43
CA ARG A 139 -8.02 -21.81 12.83
C ARG A 139 -6.86 -20.86 13.14
N TRP A 140 -5.68 -21.44 13.24
CA TRP A 140 -4.42 -20.72 13.42
C TRP A 140 -3.82 -20.33 12.05
N PRO A 141 -3.10 -19.21 11.93
CA PRO A 141 -2.48 -18.80 10.67
C PRO A 141 -1.64 -19.89 10.00
N ALA A 142 -0.93 -20.71 10.76
CA ALA A 142 -0.11 -21.80 10.25
C ALA A 142 -0.92 -22.88 9.50
N THR A 143 -2.22 -23.01 9.79
CA THR A 143 -3.10 -24.03 9.16
C THR A 143 -3.85 -23.50 7.94
N LEU A 144 -3.66 -22.22 7.59
CA LEU A 144 -4.29 -21.56 6.46
C LEU A 144 -3.43 -21.70 5.20
N SER A 145 -4.07 -21.69 4.01
CA SER A 145 -3.35 -21.54 2.75
C SER A 145 -2.72 -20.15 2.62
N GLY A 146 -1.75 -19.97 1.71
CA GLY A 146 -1.10 -18.68 1.46
C GLY A 146 -2.11 -17.56 1.18
N GLY A 147 -3.07 -17.81 0.28
CA GLY A 147 -4.13 -16.84 -0.04
C GLY A 147 -5.09 -16.55 1.11
N GLN A 148 -5.39 -17.55 1.97
CA GLN A 148 -6.18 -17.32 3.18
C GLN A 148 -5.45 -16.44 4.19
N ARG A 149 -4.14 -16.68 4.39
CA ARG A 149 -3.30 -15.82 5.25
C ARG A 149 -3.27 -14.39 4.73
N GLN A 150 -3.16 -14.20 3.43
CA GLN A 150 -3.09 -12.88 2.83
C GLN A 150 -4.40 -12.12 2.97
N ARG A 151 -5.55 -12.79 2.71
CA ARG A 151 -6.88 -12.20 2.97
C ARG A 151 -7.06 -11.84 4.44
N LEU A 152 -6.62 -12.70 5.36
CA LEU A 152 -6.66 -12.40 6.80
C LEU A 152 -5.80 -11.17 7.16
N ALA A 153 -4.61 -11.04 6.60
CA ALA A 153 -3.73 -9.88 6.85
C ALA A 153 -4.35 -8.57 6.34
N LEU A 154 -4.93 -8.59 5.12
CA LEU A 154 -5.66 -7.45 4.57
C LEU A 154 -6.90 -7.11 5.42
N GLY A 155 -7.71 -8.10 5.77
CA GLY A 155 -8.88 -7.89 6.62
C GLY A 155 -8.52 -7.30 7.98
N ARG A 156 -7.42 -7.77 8.59
CA ARG A 156 -6.92 -7.23 9.85
C ARG A 156 -6.49 -5.76 9.71
N ALA A 157 -5.88 -5.38 8.59
CA ALA A 157 -5.51 -4.00 8.35
C ALA A 157 -6.74 -3.10 8.09
N LEU A 158 -7.75 -3.62 7.40
CA LEU A 158 -8.95 -2.87 6.99
C LEU A 158 -10.05 -2.80 8.05
N ILE A 159 -10.11 -3.76 8.99
CA ILE A 159 -11.20 -3.84 9.98
C ILE A 159 -11.26 -2.62 10.91
N ALA A 160 -10.08 -2.02 11.16
CA ALA A 160 -9.96 -0.79 11.95
C ALA A 160 -10.37 0.48 11.19
N GLN A 161 -10.76 0.34 9.92
CA GLN A 161 -11.16 1.43 9.03
C GLN A 161 -10.10 2.55 8.99
N PRO A 162 -8.86 2.25 8.54
CA PRO A 162 -7.79 3.23 8.56
C PRO A 162 -8.05 4.36 7.55
N ALA A 163 -7.59 5.57 7.89
CA ALA A 163 -7.56 6.70 6.96
C ALA A 163 -6.50 6.48 5.85
N VAL A 164 -5.41 5.76 6.21
CA VAL A 164 -4.31 5.42 5.31
C VAL A 164 -3.95 3.95 5.44
N LEU A 165 -3.85 3.26 4.30
CA LEU A 165 -3.39 1.87 4.22
C LEU A 165 -2.02 1.82 3.52
N PHE A 166 -1.01 1.36 4.25
CA PHE A 166 0.31 1.08 3.71
C PHE A 166 0.47 -0.42 3.45
N MET A 167 1.06 -0.79 2.31
CA MET A 167 1.28 -2.19 1.96
C MET A 167 2.64 -2.39 1.28
N ASP A 168 3.42 -3.33 1.78
CA ASP A 168 4.71 -3.70 1.21
C ASP A 168 4.59 -5.05 0.50
N GLU A 169 4.62 -5.04 -0.83
CA GLU A 169 4.47 -6.20 -1.72
C GLU A 169 3.28 -7.12 -1.37
N PRO A 170 2.05 -6.58 -1.25
CA PRO A 170 0.93 -7.31 -0.65
C PRO A 170 0.47 -8.53 -1.44
N PHE A 171 0.88 -8.71 -2.69
CA PHE A 171 0.39 -9.78 -3.56
C PHE A 171 1.51 -10.69 -4.09
N SER A 172 2.77 -10.48 -3.70
CA SER A 172 3.95 -11.15 -4.26
C SER A 172 3.96 -12.68 -4.11
N ALA A 173 3.30 -13.23 -3.08
CA ALA A 173 3.25 -14.66 -2.79
C ALA A 173 2.07 -15.41 -3.46
N LEU A 174 1.30 -14.75 -4.34
CA LEU A 174 0.10 -15.33 -4.96
C LEU A 174 0.32 -15.69 -6.43
N ASP A 175 -0.36 -16.78 -6.87
CA ASP A 175 -0.55 -17.04 -8.29
C ASP A 175 -1.46 -15.98 -8.95
N ALA A 176 -1.41 -15.87 -10.27
CA ALA A 176 -2.06 -14.80 -11.03
C ALA A 176 -3.57 -14.68 -10.73
N LEU A 177 -4.32 -15.78 -10.76
CA LEU A 177 -5.77 -15.75 -10.56
C LEU A 177 -6.16 -15.35 -9.11
N ARG A 178 -5.38 -15.81 -8.12
CA ARG A 178 -5.63 -15.43 -6.71
C ARG A 178 -5.26 -13.97 -6.46
N ARG A 179 -4.22 -13.49 -7.12
CA ARG A 179 -3.79 -12.09 -7.08
C ARG A 179 -4.89 -11.17 -7.60
N GLU A 180 -5.41 -11.42 -8.81
CA GLU A 180 -6.48 -10.64 -9.40
C GLU A 180 -7.73 -10.58 -8.50
N ARG A 181 -8.19 -11.73 -8.00
CA ARG A 181 -9.34 -11.78 -7.08
C ARG A 181 -9.13 -10.96 -5.81
N LEU A 182 -7.90 -10.92 -5.29
CA LEU A 182 -7.60 -10.17 -4.09
C LEU A 182 -7.48 -8.67 -4.38
N GLN A 183 -6.99 -8.28 -5.56
CA GLN A 183 -6.98 -6.91 -6.03
C GLN A 183 -8.42 -6.39 -6.23
N ASP A 184 -9.29 -7.18 -6.86
CA ASP A 184 -10.71 -6.84 -7.05
C ASP A 184 -11.44 -6.71 -5.69
N PHE A 185 -11.16 -7.61 -4.75
CA PHE A 185 -11.64 -7.53 -3.38
C PHE A 185 -11.21 -6.21 -2.72
N LEU A 186 -9.93 -5.85 -2.81
CA LEU A 186 -9.39 -4.61 -2.24
C LEU A 186 -10.03 -3.36 -2.87
N ALA A 187 -10.18 -3.33 -4.19
CA ALA A 187 -10.88 -2.25 -4.89
C ALA A 187 -12.34 -2.14 -4.42
N GLY A 188 -13.04 -3.27 -4.32
CA GLY A 188 -14.41 -3.32 -3.79
C GLY A 188 -14.55 -2.82 -2.35
N MET A 189 -13.58 -3.14 -1.49
CA MET A 189 -13.53 -2.62 -0.11
C MET A 189 -13.34 -1.10 -0.09
N ARG A 190 -12.43 -0.57 -0.91
CA ARG A 190 -12.14 0.87 -0.99
C ARG A 190 -13.30 1.67 -1.57
N ARG A 191 -14.08 1.11 -2.53
CA ARG A 191 -15.32 1.75 -3.01
C ARG A 191 -16.32 2.01 -1.90
N ARG A 192 -16.46 1.04 -0.99
CA ARG A 192 -17.39 1.17 0.14
C ARG A 192 -16.86 2.05 1.26
N ARG A 193 -15.54 2.10 1.41
CA ARG A 193 -14.86 2.84 2.49
C ARG A 193 -13.60 3.50 1.94
N PRO A 194 -13.71 4.75 1.47
CA PRO A 194 -12.57 5.47 0.91
C PRO A 194 -11.40 5.51 1.91
N THR A 195 -10.25 5.00 1.49
CA THR A 195 -9.01 4.92 2.25
C THR A 195 -7.88 5.33 1.32
N THR A 196 -7.03 6.24 1.74
CA THR A 196 -5.81 6.55 0.98
C THR A 196 -4.88 5.35 1.04
N MET A 197 -4.42 4.88 -0.10
CA MET A 197 -3.60 3.68 -0.20
C MET A 197 -2.22 4.01 -0.75
N ILE A 198 -1.18 3.56 -0.07
CA ILE A 198 0.20 3.69 -0.53
C ILE A 198 0.83 2.30 -0.49
N PHE A 199 1.32 1.81 -1.62
CA PHE A 199 1.83 0.46 -1.68
C PHE A 199 3.08 0.34 -2.55
N VAL A 200 3.91 -0.62 -2.18
CA VAL A 200 5.09 -1.03 -2.95
C VAL A 200 4.75 -2.29 -3.73
N THR A 201 5.13 -2.32 -4.98
CA THR A 201 5.07 -3.53 -5.81
C THR A 201 6.19 -3.53 -6.85
N HIS A 202 6.56 -4.70 -7.32
CA HIS A 202 7.41 -4.90 -8.50
C HIS A 202 6.58 -5.31 -9.73
N ASP A 203 5.27 -5.54 -9.57
CA ASP A 203 4.36 -5.91 -10.65
C ASP A 203 3.71 -4.64 -11.23
N ILE A 204 4.00 -4.40 -12.52
CA ILE A 204 3.51 -3.22 -13.25
C ILE A 204 1.98 -3.28 -13.41
N GLY A 205 1.44 -4.48 -13.63
CA GLY A 205 -0.02 -4.67 -13.77
C GLY A 205 -0.76 -4.33 -12.47
N GLU A 206 -0.20 -4.66 -11.29
CA GLU A 206 -0.75 -4.26 -10.00
C GLU A 206 -0.79 -2.73 -9.84
N ALA A 207 0.32 -2.07 -10.17
CA ALA A 207 0.42 -0.62 -10.11
C ALA A 207 -0.59 0.04 -11.05
N ALA A 208 -0.64 -0.38 -12.31
CA ALA A 208 -1.57 0.15 -13.30
C ALA A 208 -3.04 -0.10 -12.93
N PHE A 209 -3.35 -1.23 -12.25
CA PHE A 209 -4.70 -1.57 -11.85
C PHE A 209 -5.19 -0.79 -10.63
N LEU A 210 -4.37 -0.71 -9.56
CA LEU A 210 -4.80 -0.22 -8.25
C LEU A 210 -4.44 1.25 -7.99
N ALA A 211 -3.49 1.84 -8.71
CA ALA A 211 -2.98 3.17 -8.38
C ALA A 211 -3.54 4.28 -9.28
N SER A 212 -3.92 5.40 -8.65
CA SER A 212 -4.20 6.66 -9.35
C SER A 212 -2.90 7.35 -9.78
N ASP A 213 -1.86 7.18 -8.98
CA ASP A 213 -0.54 7.78 -9.17
C ASP A 213 0.56 6.74 -8.95
N ILE A 214 1.63 6.82 -9.74
CA ILE A 214 2.71 5.84 -9.69
C ILE A 214 4.04 6.57 -9.61
N LEU A 215 4.83 6.30 -8.56
CA LEU A 215 6.21 6.74 -8.45
C LEU A 215 7.13 5.66 -9.03
N LEU A 216 7.82 5.99 -10.11
CA LEU A 216 8.80 5.12 -10.75
C LEU A 216 10.20 5.46 -10.21
N LEU A 217 10.81 4.50 -9.52
CA LEU A 217 12.12 4.65 -8.90
C LEU A 217 13.18 3.84 -9.64
N GLY A 218 14.29 4.49 -9.97
CA GLY A 218 15.44 3.83 -10.56
C GLY A 218 16.48 3.40 -9.53
N ALA A 219 17.47 2.61 -9.97
CA ALA A 219 18.63 2.27 -9.16
C ALA A 219 19.58 3.49 -9.00
N GLY A 220 20.21 3.59 -7.84
CA GLY A 220 21.19 4.64 -7.50
C GLY A 220 20.62 5.79 -6.67
N PRO A 221 21.47 6.60 -6.04
CA PRO A 221 21.04 7.67 -5.18
C PRO A 221 20.29 8.74 -5.98
N SER A 222 19.10 9.09 -5.52
CA SER A 222 18.29 10.21 -6.02
C SER A 222 17.57 10.01 -7.36
N ARG A 223 17.15 8.81 -7.70
CA ARG A 223 16.41 8.61 -8.95
C ARG A 223 14.92 8.32 -8.71
N LEU A 224 14.15 9.38 -8.46
CA LEU A 224 12.78 9.44 -8.92
C LEU A 224 12.84 9.58 -10.45
N LEU A 225 12.40 8.55 -11.18
CA LEU A 225 12.38 8.57 -12.64
C LEU A 225 11.20 9.40 -13.14
N GLU A 226 10.03 9.13 -12.55
CA GLU A 226 8.78 9.76 -12.95
C GLU A 226 7.74 9.68 -11.82
N HIS A 227 6.90 10.70 -11.73
CA HIS A 227 5.62 10.66 -11.05
C HIS A 227 4.52 10.61 -12.13
N TYR A 228 3.99 9.43 -12.37
CA TYR A 228 3.03 9.14 -13.43
C TYR A 228 1.61 9.18 -12.90
N ALA A 229 0.79 10.12 -13.40
CA ALA A 229 -0.65 10.11 -13.18
C ALA A 229 -1.28 9.05 -14.10
N ASN A 230 -1.92 8.05 -13.52
CA ASN A 230 -2.44 6.90 -14.25
C ASN A 230 -3.80 7.20 -14.92
N PRO A 231 -3.86 7.35 -16.25
CA PRO A 231 -5.10 7.69 -16.94
C PRO A 231 -6.13 6.55 -16.95
N ALA A 232 -5.68 5.31 -16.72
CA ALA A 232 -6.56 4.15 -16.66
C ALA A 232 -7.38 4.08 -15.37
N TRP A 233 -6.93 4.74 -14.29
CA TRP A 233 -7.56 4.63 -12.99
C TRP A 233 -8.89 5.39 -12.93
N ARG A 234 -9.92 4.75 -12.37
CA ARG A 234 -11.28 5.31 -12.23
C ARG A 234 -11.62 5.49 -10.76
N SER A 235 -11.85 6.72 -10.34
CA SER A 235 -12.14 7.05 -8.94
C SER A 235 -13.42 6.39 -8.42
N SER A 236 -14.45 6.24 -9.26
CA SER A 236 -15.70 5.54 -8.91
C SER A 236 -15.51 4.07 -8.63
N GLU A 237 -14.56 3.43 -9.31
CA GLU A 237 -14.27 2.00 -9.20
C GLU A 237 -13.12 1.69 -8.23
N GLN A 238 -12.29 2.70 -7.90
CA GLN A 238 -11.05 2.57 -7.12
C GLN A 238 -10.03 1.62 -7.75
N CYS A 239 -10.10 1.43 -9.06
CA CYS A 239 -9.19 0.65 -9.88
C CYS A 239 -9.34 1.04 -11.36
N ALA A 240 -8.43 0.53 -12.20
CA ALA A 240 -8.55 0.57 -13.65
C ALA A 240 -9.48 -0.56 -14.15
N ASP A 241 -9.83 -0.48 -15.42
CA ASP A 241 -10.44 -1.59 -16.16
C ASP A 241 -9.32 -2.32 -16.92
N ARG A 242 -9.07 -3.59 -16.60
CA ARG A 242 -7.98 -4.38 -17.20
C ARG A 242 -8.12 -4.58 -18.71
N ASP A 243 -9.35 -4.50 -19.23
CA ASP A 243 -9.64 -4.69 -20.65
C ASP A 243 -9.61 -3.35 -21.42
N SER A 244 -9.37 -2.23 -20.74
CA SER A 244 -9.34 -0.90 -21.37
C SER A 244 -8.02 -0.64 -22.10
N PRO A 245 -8.05 0.10 -23.24
CA PRO A 245 -6.83 0.54 -23.92
C PRO A 245 -5.91 1.36 -23.03
N GLU A 246 -6.47 2.20 -22.16
CA GLU A 246 -5.73 3.06 -21.24
C GLU A 246 -4.92 2.23 -20.22
N PHE A 247 -5.44 1.08 -19.80
CA PHE A 247 -4.70 0.16 -18.92
C PHE A 247 -3.49 -0.43 -19.64
N VAL A 248 -3.67 -0.92 -20.87
CA VAL A 248 -2.58 -1.46 -21.69
C VAL A 248 -1.51 -0.41 -21.94
N GLU A 249 -1.93 0.83 -22.26
CA GLU A 249 -1.03 1.95 -22.49
C GLU A 249 -0.24 2.30 -21.21
N SER A 250 -0.90 2.34 -20.04
CA SER A 250 -0.24 2.58 -18.75
C SER A 250 0.80 1.51 -18.43
N VAL A 251 0.46 0.23 -18.63
CA VAL A 251 1.41 -0.88 -18.43
C VAL A 251 2.62 -0.74 -19.36
N TYR A 252 2.39 -0.41 -20.63
CA TYR A 252 3.46 -0.22 -21.62
C TYR A 252 4.34 0.98 -21.28
N HIS A 253 3.75 2.11 -20.87
CA HIS A 253 4.48 3.30 -20.46
C HIS A 253 5.42 3.00 -19.29
N ILE A 254 4.88 2.45 -18.20
CA ILE A 254 5.65 2.10 -16.99
C ILE A 254 6.81 1.16 -17.34
N HIS A 255 6.53 0.13 -18.13
CA HIS A 255 7.55 -0.83 -18.56
C HIS A 255 8.69 -0.14 -19.33
N ASN A 256 8.37 0.77 -20.27
CA ASN A 256 9.37 1.47 -21.06
C ASN A 256 10.26 2.40 -20.20
N VAL A 257 9.67 3.15 -19.26
CA VAL A 257 10.45 4.02 -18.36
C VAL A 257 11.44 3.21 -17.53
N LEU A 258 10.98 2.09 -16.94
CA LEU A 258 11.85 1.22 -16.15
C LEU A 258 12.94 0.56 -17.00
N ARG A 259 12.63 0.10 -18.21
CA ARG A 259 13.58 -0.50 -19.15
C ARG A 259 14.67 0.48 -19.61
N GLN A 260 14.29 1.71 -19.91
CA GLN A 260 15.25 2.75 -20.29
C GLN A 260 16.22 3.05 -19.14
N CYS A 261 15.74 3.08 -17.92
CA CYS A 261 16.57 3.25 -16.74
C CYS A 261 17.56 2.10 -16.56
N ALA A 262 17.12 0.86 -16.69
CA ALA A 262 17.97 -0.32 -16.57
C ALA A 262 19.07 -0.33 -17.64
N ALA A 263 18.75 0.01 -18.89
CA ALA A 263 19.73 0.11 -19.99
C ALA A 263 20.79 1.19 -19.71
N HIS A 264 20.38 2.35 -19.19
CA HIS A 264 21.32 3.43 -18.86
C HIS A 264 22.27 3.06 -17.70
N ASN A 265 21.77 2.32 -16.71
CA ASN A 265 22.59 1.83 -15.59
C ASN A 265 23.60 0.78 -16.05
N ALA A 266 23.22 -0.12 -16.98
CA ALA A 266 24.12 -1.12 -17.56
C ALA A 266 25.28 -0.47 -18.36
N ALA A 267 24.98 0.54 -19.17
CA ALA A 267 25.98 1.30 -19.91
C ALA A 267 26.96 2.10 -19.04
N SER A 268 26.51 2.49 -17.84
CA SER A 268 27.34 3.24 -16.87
C SER A 268 28.27 2.34 -16.03
N CYS A 269 28.08 1.02 -16.09
CA CYS A 269 28.82 0.02 -15.30
C CYS A 269 29.90 -0.74 -16.10
N GLU A 270 30.12 -0.41 -17.40
CA GLU A 270 31.25 -0.96 -18.12
C GLU A 270 32.54 -0.43 -17.52
N PRO A 271 33.48 -1.29 -17.06
CA PRO A 271 34.76 -0.85 -16.57
C PRO A 271 35.52 -0.18 -17.72
N ALA A 272 36.01 1.04 -17.48
CA ALA A 272 36.95 1.71 -18.34
C ALA A 272 38.07 0.71 -18.72
N GLY A 273 38.12 0.40 -20.00
CA GLY A 273 38.87 -0.70 -20.57
C GLY A 273 40.31 -0.73 -20.10
N SER A 274 40.81 -1.94 -19.90
CA SER A 274 42.23 -2.26 -19.90
C SER A 274 42.86 -1.79 -21.20
N ALA A 275 43.44 -0.61 -21.20
CA ALA A 275 44.44 -0.26 -22.15
C ALA A 275 45.78 -0.72 -21.59
N ALA A 276 46.26 -1.83 -22.14
CA ALA A 276 47.61 -2.34 -21.94
C ALA A 276 48.63 -1.40 -22.61
#